data_a3b1d2f6df7714b0d5bee13b330cd020
#
_entry.id   a3b1d2f6df7714b0d5bee13b330cd020
#
_cell.length_a   1.000
_cell.length_b   1.000
_cell.length_c   1.000
_cell.angle_alpha   90.00
_cell.angle_beta   90.00
_cell.angle_gamma   90.00
#
_symmetry.space_group_name_H-M   'P 1'
#
loop_
_entity.id
_entity.type
_entity.pdbx_description
1 polymer ?
#
loop_
_entity_poly.entity_id
_entity_poly.type
_entity_poly.pdbx_seq_one_letter_code
_entity_poly.pdbx_strand_id
1 'polypeptide(L)'
;MKLPPLKSLPVFEAVARLNSFSLAAEELAVSQSAISHQIKQLETYLGEKLFWRSGRSLMLTDEGRQYLDGIGSALLQIERVSEQLLGHEESRLRLSVFSSFAVRWLVPRLPDLQRQHPQLELSLEMSSENPVLSDRVGDCFITIKPSSAAFSYELLYTERLFPVCSQDYWQRIRRELGRDSGVENRDEPELLVEEVSRFPLLSTHSIFDKAAGDWEAWYRCVDQKIPSRARIQHFSHMLLALEAARFHQGIALTNDYMLSTRKDSGDFVRLPCHPVMTGDTFYFAWKTSRRQEKGIQLLRRWLVDQAIESGLRSEREA
;
A
#
# COMPACT_ATOMS: atom_id res chain seq x y z
N MET A 1 15.16 19.03 -32.22
CA MET A 1 14.53 18.92 -30.93
C MET A 1 15.04 20.06 -30.07
N LYS A 2 14.16 20.93 -29.53
CA LYS A 2 14.57 22.01 -28.58
C LYS A 2 14.48 21.46 -27.19
N LEU A 3 15.63 21.16 -26.57
CA LEU A 3 15.70 20.72 -25.16
C LEU A 3 16.12 21.90 -24.29
N PRO A 4 15.67 21.92 -23.01
CA PRO A 4 16.17 22.87 -22.04
C PRO A 4 17.67 22.63 -21.76
N PRO A 5 18.36 23.54 -21.06
CA PRO A 5 19.75 23.33 -20.67
C PRO A 5 19.87 22.05 -19.82
N LEU A 6 20.36 20.96 -20.39
CA LEU A 6 20.35 19.62 -19.74
C LEU A 6 21.09 19.61 -18.42
N LYS A 7 22.19 20.40 -18.29
CA LYS A 7 22.94 20.54 -17.04
C LYS A 7 22.13 21.18 -15.91
N SER A 8 21.10 21.96 -16.23
CA SER A 8 20.25 22.60 -15.24
C SER A 8 19.17 21.66 -14.66
N LEU A 9 18.87 20.53 -15.30
CA LEU A 9 17.81 19.61 -14.86
C LEU A 9 18.16 18.89 -13.56
N PRO A 10 19.34 18.24 -13.41
CA PRO A 10 19.75 17.64 -12.12
C PRO A 10 19.87 18.68 -11.01
N VAL A 11 20.34 19.90 -11.35
CA VAL A 11 20.45 21.00 -10.39
C VAL A 11 19.07 21.42 -9.89
N PHE A 12 18.10 21.55 -10.78
CA PHE A 12 16.73 21.89 -10.41
C PHE A 12 16.09 20.81 -9.52
N GLU A 13 16.28 19.53 -9.89
CA GLU A 13 15.80 18.39 -9.07
C GLU A 13 16.38 18.43 -7.66
N ALA A 14 17.71 18.57 -7.52
CA ALA A 14 18.38 18.59 -6.23
C ALA A 14 17.91 19.78 -5.35
N VAL A 15 17.78 20.98 -5.93
CA VAL A 15 17.26 22.16 -5.22
C VAL A 15 15.82 21.95 -4.79
N ALA A 16 14.99 21.35 -5.63
CA ALA A 16 13.59 21.09 -5.34
C ALA A 16 13.41 20.06 -4.21
N ARG A 17 14.20 18.99 -4.22
CA ARG A 17 14.17 17.93 -3.21
C ARG A 17 14.71 18.39 -1.85
N LEU A 18 15.82 19.12 -1.86
CA LEU A 18 16.48 19.59 -0.64
C LEU A 18 15.91 20.90 -0.08
N ASN A 19 15.06 21.59 -0.86
CA ASN A 19 14.55 22.93 -0.57
C ASN A 19 15.66 23.92 -0.17
N SER A 20 16.86 23.76 -0.74
CA SER A 20 18.04 24.52 -0.37
C SER A 20 19.06 24.60 -1.50
N PHE A 21 19.45 25.81 -1.86
CA PHE A 21 20.55 26.04 -2.82
C PHE A 21 21.90 25.60 -2.25
N SER A 22 22.12 25.75 -0.95
CA SER A 22 23.40 25.39 -0.32
C SER A 22 23.57 23.90 -0.22
N LEU A 23 22.52 23.17 0.23
CA LEU A 23 22.57 21.70 0.32
C LEU A 23 22.70 21.06 -1.07
N ALA A 24 22.00 21.61 -2.07
CA ALA A 24 22.15 21.14 -3.45
C ALA A 24 23.57 21.39 -4.01
N ALA A 25 24.21 22.50 -3.61
CA ALA A 25 25.58 22.79 -3.98
C ALA A 25 26.58 21.79 -3.36
N GLU A 26 26.37 21.45 -2.09
CA GLU A 26 27.16 20.42 -1.39
C GLU A 26 26.98 19.04 -2.05
N GLU A 27 25.74 18.60 -2.30
CA GLU A 27 25.44 17.30 -2.91
C GLU A 27 26.05 17.15 -4.30
N LEU A 28 25.94 18.23 -5.13
CA LEU A 28 26.46 18.22 -6.49
C LEU A 28 27.94 18.62 -6.60
N ALA A 29 28.60 18.84 -5.48
CA ALA A 29 30.01 19.27 -5.39
C ALA A 29 30.35 20.50 -6.26
N VAL A 30 29.45 21.50 -6.26
CA VAL A 30 29.61 22.78 -6.99
C VAL A 30 29.36 23.97 -6.07
N SER A 31 29.67 25.19 -6.54
CA SER A 31 29.38 26.40 -5.77
C SER A 31 27.89 26.76 -5.81
N GLN A 32 27.39 27.37 -4.72
CA GLN A 32 26.02 27.88 -4.67
C GLN A 32 25.72 28.91 -5.79
N SER A 33 26.72 29.68 -6.20
CA SER A 33 26.58 30.61 -7.33
C SER A 33 26.36 29.86 -8.67
N ALA A 34 27.01 28.71 -8.85
CA ALA A 34 26.78 27.85 -10.03
C ALA A 34 25.35 27.27 -10.03
N ILE A 35 24.87 26.80 -8.88
CA ILE A 35 23.46 26.35 -8.72
C ILE A 35 22.51 27.48 -9.11
N SER A 36 22.70 28.68 -8.52
CA SER A 36 21.82 29.83 -8.80
C SER A 36 21.84 30.24 -10.28
N HIS A 37 22.99 30.15 -10.93
CA HIS A 37 23.12 30.43 -12.34
C HIS A 37 22.37 29.39 -13.21
N GLN A 38 22.51 28.10 -12.89
CA GLN A 38 21.82 27.02 -13.62
C GLN A 38 20.28 27.13 -13.48
N ILE A 39 19.77 27.42 -12.27
CA ILE A 39 18.33 27.64 -12.06
C ILE A 39 17.85 28.85 -12.89
N LYS A 40 18.59 29.96 -12.85
CA LYS A 40 18.24 31.16 -13.64
C LYS A 40 18.23 30.88 -15.14
N GLN A 41 19.18 30.10 -15.66
CA GLN A 41 19.17 29.68 -17.07
C GLN A 41 17.92 28.86 -17.42
N LEU A 42 17.53 27.93 -16.55
CA LEU A 42 16.33 27.10 -16.76
C LEU A 42 15.06 27.96 -16.73
N GLU A 43 14.90 28.82 -15.73
CA GLU A 43 13.78 29.76 -15.62
C GLU A 43 13.71 30.71 -16.85
N THR A 44 14.86 31.21 -17.32
CA THR A 44 14.90 32.04 -18.54
C THR A 44 14.47 31.27 -19.78
N TYR A 45 14.86 30.00 -19.89
CA TYR A 45 14.47 29.16 -21.02
C TYR A 45 12.96 28.85 -21.03
N LEU A 46 12.39 28.59 -19.84
CA LEU A 46 10.97 28.26 -19.67
C LEU A 46 10.07 29.53 -19.68
N GLY A 47 10.62 30.69 -19.39
CA GLY A 47 9.88 31.93 -19.23
C GLY A 47 9.15 32.06 -17.90
N GLU A 48 9.34 31.10 -16.98
CA GLU A 48 8.61 30.99 -15.73
C GLU A 48 9.56 30.88 -14.52
N LYS A 49 9.08 31.33 -13.34
CA LYS A 49 9.76 31.11 -12.09
C LYS A 49 9.42 29.75 -11.51
N LEU A 50 10.44 28.99 -11.14
CA LEU A 50 10.26 27.65 -10.58
C LEU A 50 10.31 27.64 -9.04
N PHE A 51 10.86 28.70 -8.45
CA PHE A 51 10.98 28.82 -7.01
C PHE A 51 10.49 30.17 -6.48
N TRP A 52 9.83 30.13 -5.33
CA TRP A 52 9.54 31.28 -4.49
C TRP A 52 10.58 31.39 -3.37
N ARG A 53 10.96 32.64 -3.04
CA ARG A 53 11.69 32.94 -1.81
C ARG A 53 10.77 33.69 -0.85
N SER A 54 10.46 33.08 0.28
CA SER A 54 9.72 33.74 1.36
C SER A 54 10.61 33.79 2.60
N GLY A 55 11.30 34.92 2.79
CA GLY A 55 12.27 35.06 3.86
C GLY A 55 13.42 34.07 3.74
N ARG A 56 13.51 33.15 4.71
CA ARG A 56 14.53 32.08 4.75
C ARG A 56 14.07 30.77 4.09
N SER A 57 12.80 30.65 3.69
CA SER A 57 12.29 29.43 3.09
C SER A 57 12.29 29.52 1.56
N LEU A 58 12.66 28.40 0.94
CA LEU A 58 12.58 28.17 -0.50
C LEU A 58 11.43 27.20 -0.77
N MET A 59 10.55 27.55 -1.70
CA MET A 59 9.41 26.70 -2.08
C MET A 59 9.27 26.68 -3.59
N LEU A 60 8.80 25.56 -4.13
CA LEU A 60 8.42 25.47 -5.54
C LEU A 60 7.18 26.33 -5.85
N THR A 61 7.17 26.95 -7.02
CA THR A 61 5.96 27.51 -7.64
C THR A 61 5.05 26.37 -8.11
N ASP A 62 3.83 26.66 -8.58
CA ASP A 62 2.97 25.66 -9.20
C ASP A 62 3.59 25.16 -10.50
N GLU A 63 4.19 26.06 -11.30
CA GLU A 63 4.95 25.76 -12.50
C GLU A 63 6.18 24.88 -12.17
N GLY A 64 6.88 25.22 -11.07
CA GLY A 64 8.02 24.43 -10.57
C GLY A 64 7.60 23.02 -10.17
N ARG A 65 6.44 22.83 -9.52
CA ARG A 65 5.89 21.51 -9.20
C ARG A 65 5.55 20.73 -10.45
N GLN A 66 4.81 21.34 -11.36
CA GLN A 66 4.43 20.72 -12.62
C GLN A 66 5.65 20.32 -13.46
N TYR A 67 6.66 21.20 -13.53
CA TYR A 67 7.88 20.92 -14.25
C TYR A 67 8.69 19.79 -13.63
N LEU A 68 8.82 19.78 -12.31
CA LEU A 68 9.49 18.70 -11.56
C LEU A 68 8.81 17.34 -11.80
N ASP A 69 7.47 17.32 -11.79
CA ASP A 69 6.70 16.10 -12.06
C ASP A 69 6.92 15.59 -13.48
N GLY A 70 7.05 16.52 -14.45
CA GLY A 70 7.30 16.16 -15.84
C GLY A 70 8.69 15.62 -16.12
N ILE A 71 9.73 16.22 -15.52
CA ILE A 71 11.13 15.84 -15.84
C ILE A 71 11.70 14.76 -14.90
N GLY A 72 11.17 14.64 -13.68
CA GLY A 72 11.73 13.72 -12.68
C GLY A 72 11.79 12.27 -13.18
N SER A 73 10.75 11.82 -13.85
CA SER A 73 10.72 10.47 -14.43
C SER A 73 11.74 10.29 -15.57
N ALA A 74 11.99 11.33 -16.36
CA ALA A 74 12.97 11.28 -17.45
C ALA A 74 14.41 11.22 -16.92
N LEU A 75 14.73 11.98 -15.88
CA LEU A 75 16.04 11.95 -15.23
C LEU A 75 16.32 10.58 -14.60
N LEU A 76 15.37 10.02 -13.85
CA LEU A 76 15.49 8.68 -13.29
C LEU A 76 15.64 7.60 -14.38
N GLN A 77 14.98 7.76 -15.52
CA GLN A 77 15.13 6.82 -16.62
C GLN A 77 16.53 6.90 -17.25
N ILE A 78 17.09 8.11 -17.43
CA ILE A 78 18.45 8.29 -17.92
C ILE A 78 19.47 7.66 -16.96
N GLU A 79 19.34 7.92 -15.66
CA GLU A 79 20.19 7.35 -14.62
C GLU A 79 20.20 5.82 -14.67
N ARG A 80 19.03 5.19 -14.68
CA ARG A 80 18.88 3.73 -14.75
C ARG A 80 19.49 3.10 -15.99
N VAL A 81 19.22 3.68 -17.18
CA VAL A 81 19.81 3.16 -18.42
C VAL A 81 21.35 3.25 -18.37
N SER A 82 21.87 4.30 -17.75
CA SER A 82 23.30 4.47 -17.54
C SER A 82 23.86 3.41 -16.57
N GLU A 83 23.20 3.17 -15.44
CA GLU A 83 23.59 2.15 -14.46
C GLU A 83 23.55 0.73 -15.05
N GLN A 84 22.53 0.41 -15.84
CA GLN A 84 22.45 -0.88 -16.54
C GLN A 84 23.63 -1.11 -17.50
N LEU A 85 24.07 -0.07 -18.21
CA LEU A 85 25.21 -0.15 -19.12
C LEU A 85 26.57 -0.23 -18.38
N LEU A 86 26.62 0.33 -17.17
CA LEU A 86 27.81 0.26 -16.29
C LEU A 86 27.96 -1.09 -15.59
N GLY A 87 27.03 -2.02 -15.81
CA GLY A 87 27.10 -3.38 -15.27
C GLY A 87 26.73 -3.49 -13.78
N HIS A 88 26.14 -2.49 -13.20
CA HIS A 88 25.55 -2.58 -11.86
C HIS A 88 24.27 -3.41 -11.95
N GLU A 89 24.41 -4.73 -11.79
CA GLU A 89 23.29 -5.71 -11.85
C GLU A 89 22.33 -5.62 -10.64
N GLU A 90 22.58 -4.76 -9.68
CA GLU A 90 21.68 -4.57 -8.55
C GLU A 90 20.39 -3.89 -8.99
N SER A 91 19.34 -4.69 -9.09
CA SER A 91 17.99 -4.17 -9.38
C SER A 91 17.42 -3.55 -8.10
N ARG A 92 17.57 -2.24 -7.96
CA ARG A 92 16.93 -1.48 -6.88
C ARG A 92 15.51 -1.12 -7.28
N LEU A 93 14.53 -1.46 -6.45
CA LEU A 93 13.13 -1.11 -6.65
C LEU A 93 12.53 -0.50 -5.37
N ARG A 94 11.79 0.58 -5.52
CA ARG A 94 10.96 1.15 -4.47
C ARG A 94 9.53 0.70 -4.70
N LEU A 95 8.97 -0.05 -3.74
CA LEU A 95 7.59 -0.52 -3.78
C LEU A 95 6.74 0.31 -2.80
N SER A 96 5.81 1.09 -3.34
CA SER A 96 4.82 1.78 -2.52
C SER A 96 3.62 0.88 -2.25
N VAL A 97 3.27 0.72 -0.99
CA VAL A 97 2.32 -0.30 -0.53
C VAL A 97 1.50 0.17 0.68
N PHE A 98 0.27 -0.30 0.81
CA PHE A 98 -0.54 -0.07 2.01
C PHE A 98 0.12 -0.65 3.26
N SER A 99 0.08 0.10 4.35
CA SER A 99 0.73 -0.28 5.61
C SER A 99 0.26 -1.65 6.13
N SER A 100 -1.04 -1.95 6.07
CA SER A 100 -1.59 -3.23 6.49
C SER A 100 -1.09 -4.40 5.63
N PHE A 101 -1.09 -4.23 4.31
CA PHE A 101 -0.60 -5.24 3.36
C PHE A 101 0.90 -5.46 3.51
N ALA A 102 1.68 -4.37 3.67
CA ALA A 102 3.11 -4.45 3.95
C ALA A 102 3.40 -5.28 5.20
N VAL A 103 2.82 -4.88 6.34
CA VAL A 103 3.13 -5.46 7.64
C VAL A 103 2.65 -6.91 7.78
N ARG A 104 1.46 -7.20 7.30
CA ARG A 104 0.80 -8.50 7.53
C ARG A 104 1.09 -9.53 6.47
N TRP A 105 1.28 -9.13 5.22
CA TRP A 105 1.46 -10.08 4.14
C TRP A 105 2.85 -10.05 3.51
N LEU A 106 3.37 -8.86 3.18
CA LEU A 106 4.60 -8.73 2.41
C LEU A 106 5.85 -8.96 3.27
N VAL A 107 6.01 -8.21 4.37
CA VAL A 107 7.21 -8.26 5.22
C VAL A 107 7.53 -9.67 5.73
N PRO A 108 6.56 -10.49 6.18
CA PRO A 108 6.84 -11.87 6.60
C PRO A 108 7.40 -12.78 5.49
N ARG A 109 7.21 -12.39 4.21
CA ARG A 109 7.63 -13.14 3.02
C ARG A 109 8.94 -12.63 2.40
N LEU A 110 9.40 -11.43 2.77
CA LEU A 110 10.65 -10.86 2.24
C LEU A 110 11.88 -11.75 2.42
N PRO A 111 12.05 -12.52 3.52
CA PRO A 111 13.17 -13.46 3.63
C PRO A 111 13.19 -14.52 2.52
N ASP A 112 12.03 -14.89 1.99
CA ASP A 112 11.92 -15.79 0.84
C ASP A 112 12.35 -15.10 -0.46
N LEU A 113 11.87 -13.89 -0.71
CA LEU A 113 12.30 -13.07 -1.84
C LEU A 113 13.83 -12.92 -1.86
N GLN A 114 14.41 -12.61 -0.72
CA GLN A 114 15.85 -12.38 -0.59
C GLN A 114 16.69 -13.66 -0.84
N ARG A 115 16.15 -14.83 -0.47
CA ARG A 115 16.78 -16.12 -0.79
C ARG A 115 16.72 -16.47 -2.27
N GLN A 116 15.56 -16.23 -2.91
CA GLN A 116 15.35 -16.57 -4.33
C GLN A 116 16.03 -15.55 -5.26
N HIS A 117 16.07 -14.29 -4.86
CA HIS A 117 16.56 -13.18 -5.68
C HIS A 117 17.47 -12.23 -4.90
N PRO A 118 18.67 -12.70 -4.46
CA PRO A 118 19.58 -11.89 -3.64
C PRO A 118 20.08 -10.61 -4.33
N GLN A 119 20.00 -10.57 -5.67
CA GLN A 119 20.36 -9.39 -6.49
C GLN A 119 19.27 -8.30 -6.52
N LEU A 120 18.07 -8.57 -5.97
CA LEU A 120 16.98 -7.61 -5.93
C LEU A 120 16.98 -6.88 -4.59
N GLU A 121 17.35 -5.61 -4.62
CA GLU A 121 17.23 -4.71 -3.48
C GLU A 121 15.86 -4.04 -3.50
N LEU A 122 15.01 -4.34 -2.50
CA LEU A 122 13.65 -3.81 -2.41
C LEU A 122 13.52 -2.86 -1.23
N SER A 123 13.20 -1.59 -1.52
CA SER A 123 12.79 -0.60 -0.53
C SER A 123 11.28 -0.54 -0.46
N LEU A 124 10.70 -0.51 0.75
CA LEU A 124 9.26 -0.39 0.97
C LEU A 124 8.91 1.03 1.41
N GLU A 125 8.02 1.67 0.66
CA GLU A 125 7.42 2.95 1.00
C GLU A 125 5.98 2.72 1.43
N MET A 126 5.69 2.94 2.72
CA MET A 126 4.34 2.71 3.25
C MET A 126 3.45 3.92 3.03
N SER A 127 2.23 3.67 2.55
CA SER A 127 1.16 4.66 2.44
C SER A 127 -0.02 4.28 3.34
N SER A 128 -0.64 5.28 3.96
CA SER A 128 -1.91 5.11 4.68
C SER A 128 -3.12 5.07 3.75
N GLU A 129 -2.97 5.62 2.56
CA GLU A 129 -3.99 5.70 1.52
C GLU A 129 -3.54 4.98 0.25
N ASN A 130 -4.42 4.92 -0.75
CA ASN A 130 -4.04 4.37 -2.06
C ASN A 130 -2.87 5.15 -2.66
N PRO A 131 -1.74 4.49 -2.98
CA PRO A 131 -0.55 5.20 -3.44
C PRO A 131 -0.80 5.93 -4.76
N VAL A 132 -0.28 7.13 -4.86
CA VAL A 132 -0.25 7.89 -6.12
C VAL A 132 0.75 7.23 -7.06
N LEU A 133 0.29 6.82 -8.25
CA LEU A 133 1.12 6.16 -9.26
C LEU A 133 2.06 7.18 -9.93
N SER A 134 3.22 7.39 -9.34
CA SER A 134 4.23 8.34 -9.80
C SER A 134 5.64 7.83 -9.51
N ASP A 135 6.60 8.02 -10.43
CA ASP A 135 8.02 7.65 -10.25
C ASP A 135 8.67 8.35 -9.04
N ARG A 136 8.09 9.44 -8.56
CA ARG A 136 8.55 10.13 -7.34
C ARG A 136 8.22 9.35 -6.09
N VAL A 137 7.08 8.65 -6.08
CA VAL A 137 6.58 7.87 -4.94
C VAL A 137 7.18 6.47 -4.93
N GLY A 138 7.26 5.82 -6.08
CA GLY A 138 7.78 4.46 -6.16
C GLY A 138 8.04 4.02 -7.60
N ASP A 139 8.70 2.90 -7.74
CA ASP A 139 8.97 2.23 -9.01
C ASP A 139 7.86 1.24 -9.36
N CYS A 140 7.27 0.66 -8.31
CA CYS A 140 6.14 -0.26 -8.35
C CYS A 140 5.18 0.08 -7.22
N PHE A 141 3.95 -0.41 -7.32
CA PHE A 141 2.88 -0.06 -6.39
C PHE A 141 2.01 -1.27 -6.09
N ILE A 142 1.50 -1.37 -4.86
CA ILE A 142 0.31 -2.15 -4.55
C ILE A 142 -0.85 -1.16 -4.46
N THR A 143 -1.82 -1.26 -5.36
CA THR A 143 -2.93 -0.31 -5.51
C THR A 143 -4.27 -1.02 -5.67
N ILE A 144 -5.35 -0.38 -5.24
CA ILE A 144 -6.73 -0.82 -5.48
C ILE A 144 -7.42 -0.01 -6.59
N LYS A 145 -6.73 1.00 -7.16
CA LYS A 145 -7.30 1.88 -8.20
C LYS A 145 -6.44 1.85 -9.47
N PRO A 146 -6.71 0.93 -10.40
CA PRO A 146 -6.03 0.88 -11.70
C PRO A 146 -6.54 2.04 -12.58
N SER A 147 -6.00 3.24 -12.38
CA SER A 147 -6.54 4.48 -12.96
C SER A 147 -5.75 5.06 -14.14
N SER A 148 -4.59 4.49 -14.50
CA SER A 148 -3.71 5.08 -15.51
C SER A 148 -3.31 4.07 -16.59
N ALA A 149 -3.55 4.42 -17.86
CA ALA A 149 -3.11 3.62 -19.01
C ALA A 149 -1.58 3.56 -19.19
N ALA A 150 -0.83 4.44 -18.50
CA ALA A 150 0.63 4.41 -18.51
C ALA A 150 1.22 3.28 -17.66
N PHE A 151 0.38 2.60 -16.85
CA PHE A 151 0.76 1.51 -15.98
C PHE A 151 0.16 0.18 -16.44
N SER A 152 0.90 -0.88 -16.20
CA SER A 152 0.44 -2.27 -16.31
C SER A 152 0.07 -2.76 -14.91
N TYR A 153 -0.89 -3.67 -14.85
CA TYR A 153 -1.46 -4.15 -13.59
C TYR A 153 -1.49 -5.68 -13.58
N GLU A 154 -1.12 -6.27 -12.47
CA GLU A 154 -1.23 -7.70 -12.21
C GLU A 154 -2.11 -7.91 -10.98
N LEU A 155 -3.15 -8.72 -11.12
CA LEU A 155 -4.07 -9.07 -10.03
C LEU A 155 -3.33 -9.84 -8.94
N LEU A 156 -3.50 -9.43 -7.69
CA LEU A 156 -2.99 -10.15 -6.52
C LEU A 156 -4.10 -10.70 -5.64
N TYR A 157 -5.15 -9.90 -5.39
CA TYR A 157 -6.18 -10.24 -4.42
C TYR A 157 -7.47 -9.49 -4.68
N THR A 158 -8.61 -10.17 -4.60
CA THR A 158 -9.95 -9.56 -4.57
C THR A 158 -10.46 -9.57 -3.14
N GLU A 159 -10.72 -8.41 -2.56
CA GLU A 159 -10.95 -8.25 -1.14
C GLU A 159 -12.33 -8.72 -0.71
N ARG A 160 -12.32 -9.51 0.34
CA ARG A 160 -13.50 -9.87 1.12
C ARG A 160 -13.21 -9.70 2.60
N LEU A 161 -14.21 -9.28 3.36
CA LEU A 161 -14.13 -9.20 4.81
C LEU A 161 -14.96 -10.30 5.44
N PHE A 162 -14.48 -10.79 6.57
CA PHE A 162 -15.19 -11.77 7.40
C PHE A 162 -14.98 -11.46 8.88
N PRO A 163 -15.94 -11.82 9.74
CA PRO A 163 -15.85 -11.58 11.17
C PRO A 163 -14.81 -12.49 11.82
N VAL A 164 -14.00 -11.91 12.72
CA VAL A 164 -13.00 -12.63 13.52
C VAL A 164 -13.01 -12.13 14.95
N CYS A 165 -12.59 -12.99 15.86
CA CYS A 165 -12.22 -12.62 17.22
C CYS A 165 -11.07 -13.51 17.71
N SER A 166 -10.52 -13.25 18.90
CA SER A 166 -9.54 -14.13 19.50
C SER A 166 -10.16 -15.47 19.91
N GLN A 167 -9.31 -16.50 20.06
CA GLN A 167 -9.74 -17.84 20.47
C GLN A 167 -10.50 -17.81 21.82
N ASP A 168 -9.99 -17.11 22.81
CA ASP A 168 -10.63 -17.02 24.13
C ASP A 168 -11.97 -16.28 24.07
N TYR A 169 -12.04 -15.23 23.22
CA TYR A 169 -13.29 -14.50 23.03
C TYR A 169 -14.35 -15.36 22.32
N TRP A 170 -13.93 -16.20 21.38
CA TRP A 170 -14.81 -17.18 20.73
C TRP A 170 -15.41 -18.18 21.73
N GLN A 171 -14.60 -18.72 22.64
CA GLN A 171 -15.10 -19.60 23.70
C GLN A 171 -16.12 -18.90 24.62
N ARG A 172 -15.89 -17.61 24.89
CA ARG A 172 -16.86 -16.78 25.62
C ARG A 172 -18.18 -16.65 24.85
N ILE A 173 -18.12 -16.31 23.55
CA ILE A 173 -19.30 -16.21 22.67
C ILE A 173 -20.08 -17.51 22.71
N ARG A 174 -19.42 -18.66 22.53
CA ARG A 174 -20.07 -19.98 22.53
C ARG A 174 -20.81 -20.24 23.83
N ARG A 175 -20.19 -19.95 24.97
CA ARG A 175 -20.84 -20.11 26.31
C ARG A 175 -22.07 -19.21 26.48
N GLU A 176 -21.96 -17.94 26.10
CA GLU A 176 -23.06 -16.98 26.20
C GLU A 176 -24.24 -17.32 25.26
N LEU A 177 -23.98 -18.01 24.15
CA LEU A 177 -25.00 -18.50 23.20
C LEU A 177 -25.53 -19.90 23.55
N GLY A 178 -25.00 -20.55 24.57
CA GLY A 178 -25.41 -21.91 24.95
C GLY A 178 -24.93 -22.98 23.95
N ARG A 179 -23.86 -22.70 23.16
CA ARG A 179 -23.29 -23.60 22.18
C ARG A 179 -22.07 -24.37 22.68
N ASP A 180 -21.88 -24.45 23.99
CA ASP A 180 -20.71 -25.09 24.61
C ASP A 180 -20.90 -26.62 24.74
N SER A 181 -20.98 -27.30 23.59
CA SER A 181 -21.20 -28.76 23.55
C SER A 181 -19.92 -29.60 23.50
N GLY A 182 -18.77 -29.07 23.87
CA GLY A 182 -17.52 -29.83 24.11
C GLY A 182 -16.87 -30.49 22.87
N VAL A 183 -17.48 -30.40 21.72
CA VAL A 183 -16.99 -30.99 20.48
C VAL A 183 -16.59 -29.82 19.54
N GLU A 184 -15.30 -29.70 19.23
CA GLU A 184 -14.84 -28.91 18.09
C GLU A 184 -15.34 -29.59 16.80
N ASN A 185 -16.55 -29.29 16.39
CA ASN A 185 -17.14 -29.87 15.20
C ASN A 185 -16.86 -28.93 14.01
N ARG A 186 -16.34 -29.49 12.91
CA ARG A 186 -16.19 -28.79 11.63
C ARG A 186 -17.53 -28.34 11.03
N ASP A 187 -18.65 -28.80 11.59
CA ASP A 187 -20.03 -28.48 11.20
C ASP A 187 -20.72 -27.58 12.26
N GLU A 188 -20.00 -26.60 12.84
CA GLU A 188 -20.67 -25.61 13.70
C GLU A 188 -21.73 -24.85 12.89
N PRO A 189 -22.97 -24.75 13.41
CA PRO A 189 -24.02 -24.01 12.70
C PRO A 189 -23.63 -22.55 12.57
N GLU A 190 -23.94 -21.95 11.41
CA GLU A 190 -23.69 -20.55 11.13
C GLU A 190 -24.28 -19.65 12.23
N LEU A 191 -23.52 -18.64 12.67
CA LEU A 191 -24.02 -17.65 13.61
C LEU A 191 -25.05 -16.77 12.94
N LEU A 192 -26.18 -16.57 13.61
CA LEU A 192 -27.17 -15.61 13.15
C LEU A 192 -26.62 -14.18 13.34
N VAL A 193 -27.00 -13.31 12.43
CA VAL A 193 -26.55 -11.91 12.40
C VAL A 193 -26.95 -11.16 13.69
N GLU A 194 -28.14 -11.50 14.25
CA GLU A 194 -28.61 -10.98 15.53
C GLU A 194 -27.76 -11.43 16.71
N GLU A 195 -27.19 -12.64 16.65
CA GLU A 195 -26.29 -13.15 17.70
C GLU A 195 -24.98 -12.36 17.70
N VAL A 196 -24.42 -12.06 16.52
CA VAL A 196 -23.20 -11.23 16.36
C VAL A 196 -23.39 -9.85 17.00
N SER A 197 -24.56 -9.22 16.85
CA SER A 197 -24.87 -7.90 17.38
C SER A 197 -24.92 -7.83 18.92
N ARG A 198 -24.97 -8.97 19.61
CA ARG A 198 -24.94 -9.03 21.08
C ARG A 198 -23.57 -8.69 21.66
N PHE A 199 -22.53 -8.79 20.84
CA PHE A 199 -21.13 -8.56 21.20
C PHE A 199 -20.63 -7.22 20.64
N PRO A 200 -19.60 -6.59 21.25
CA PRO A 200 -18.97 -5.41 20.70
C PRO A 200 -18.44 -5.64 19.28
N LEU A 201 -18.76 -4.73 18.38
CA LEU A 201 -18.31 -4.72 16.99
C LEU A 201 -17.17 -3.71 16.86
N LEU A 202 -16.02 -4.17 16.37
CA LEU A 202 -14.83 -3.36 16.16
C LEU A 202 -14.80 -2.93 14.68
N SER A 203 -15.08 -1.66 14.44
CA SER A 203 -15.24 -1.09 13.10
C SER A 203 -14.01 -0.30 12.68
N THR A 204 -13.76 -0.22 11.37
CA THR A 204 -12.69 0.58 10.77
C THR A 204 -13.21 1.53 9.69
N HIS A 205 -12.60 2.71 9.59
CA HIS A 205 -12.91 3.67 8.52
C HIS A 205 -12.16 3.39 7.21
N SER A 206 -11.12 2.55 7.24
CA SER A 206 -10.13 2.44 6.17
C SER A 206 -10.65 1.86 4.85
N ILE A 207 -11.85 1.27 4.83
CA ILE A 207 -12.41 0.62 3.64
C ILE A 207 -13.60 1.39 3.07
N PHE A 208 -14.52 1.84 3.92
CA PHE A 208 -15.79 2.43 3.46
C PHE A 208 -15.90 3.94 3.73
N ASP A 209 -14.83 4.59 4.14
CA ASP A 209 -14.76 6.05 4.39
C ASP A 209 -15.92 6.61 5.22
N LYS A 210 -16.51 5.74 6.07
CA LYS A 210 -17.67 6.02 6.88
C LYS A 210 -17.61 5.25 8.20
N ALA A 211 -17.99 5.89 9.30
CA ALA A 211 -18.13 5.22 10.59
C ALA A 211 -19.12 4.05 10.51
N ALA A 212 -18.71 2.88 10.96
CA ALA A 212 -19.43 1.61 10.90
C ALA A 212 -19.81 1.13 9.47
N GLY A 213 -19.22 1.73 8.42
CA GLY A 213 -19.51 1.38 7.03
C GLY A 213 -19.21 -0.07 6.67
N ASP A 214 -18.16 -0.63 7.26
CA ASP A 214 -17.75 -2.03 7.15
C ASP A 214 -18.84 -2.97 7.69
N TRP A 215 -19.33 -2.74 8.90
CA TRP A 215 -20.42 -3.52 9.50
C TRP A 215 -21.75 -3.24 8.81
N GLU A 216 -22.06 -2.01 8.40
CA GLU A 216 -23.25 -1.72 7.61
C GLU A 216 -23.29 -2.53 6.30
N ALA A 217 -22.16 -2.63 5.61
CA ALA A 217 -22.03 -3.45 4.41
C ALA A 217 -22.24 -4.93 4.71
N TRP A 218 -21.66 -5.43 5.82
CA TRP A 218 -21.80 -6.83 6.23
C TRP A 218 -23.26 -7.20 6.56
N TYR A 219 -23.97 -6.33 7.32
CA TYR A 219 -25.38 -6.56 7.63
C TYR A 219 -26.28 -6.48 6.39
N ARG A 220 -25.94 -5.59 5.46
CA ARG A 220 -26.68 -5.41 4.21
C ARG A 220 -26.62 -6.61 3.29
N CYS A 221 -25.58 -7.44 3.35
CA CYS A 221 -25.46 -8.68 2.56
C CYS A 221 -26.62 -9.66 2.80
N VAL A 222 -27.30 -9.56 3.95
CA VAL A 222 -28.44 -10.39 4.34
C VAL A 222 -29.72 -9.56 4.54
N ASP A 223 -29.82 -8.41 3.88
CA ASP A 223 -30.96 -7.49 3.92
C ASP A 223 -31.31 -7.00 5.35
N GLN A 224 -30.31 -6.92 6.23
CA GLN A 224 -30.48 -6.45 7.60
C GLN A 224 -29.79 -5.11 7.84
N LYS A 225 -30.13 -4.46 8.94
CA LYS A 225 -29.47 -3.25 9.46
C LYS A 225 -28.80 -3.56 10.80
N ILE A 226 -27.75 -2.83 11.10
CA ILE A 226 -27.14 -2.90 12.42
C ILE A 226 -28.20 -2.56 13.48
N PRO A 227 -28.46 -3.44 14.46
CA PRO A 227 -29.40 -3.15 15.53
C PRO A 227 -28.98 -1.91 16.32
N SER A 228 -29.92 -1.04 16.69
CA SER A 228 -29.65 0.20 17.44
C SER A 228 -28.98 -0.01 18.79
N ARG A 229 -29.11 -1.23 19.36
CA ARG A 229 -28.47 -1.65 20.61
C ARG A 229 -27.02 -2.15 20.42
N ALA A 230 -26.55 -2.31 19.19
CA ALA A 230 -25.18 -2.81 18.94
C ALA A 230 -24.16 -1.82 19.47
N ARG A 231 -23.16 -2.33 20.17
CA ARG A 231 -22.02 -1.54 20.66
C ARG A 231 -20.94 -1.54 19.60
N ILE A 232 -20.63 -0.38 19.05
CA ILE A 232 -19.61 -0.22 18.00
C ILE A 232 -18.47 0.61 18.56
N GLN A 233 -17.24 0.09 18.43
CA GLN A 233 -16.01 0.80 18.73
C GLN A 233 -15.28 1.08 17.40
N HIS A 234 -14.83 2.32 17.21
CA HIS A 234 -14.26 2.79 15.95
C HIS A 234 -12.75 2.90 16.02
N PHE A 235 -12.08 2.44 14.97
CA PHE A 235 -10.64 2.53 14.77
C PHE A 235 -10.34 3.17 13.41
N SER A 236 -9.24 3.91 13.32
CA SER A 236 -8.81 4.52 12.06
C SER A 236 -8.27 3.49 11.05
N HIS A 237 -7.82 2.33 11.54
CA HIS A 237 -7.11 1.33 10.74
C HIS A 237 -7.50 -0.09 11.14
N MET A 238 -7.61 -0.99 10.15
CA MET A 238 -7.88 -2.42 10.36
C MET A 238 -6.86 -3.09 11.29
N LEU A 239 -5.58 -2.70 11.23
CA LEU A 239 -4.56 -3.19 12.15
C LEU A 239 -4.93 -2.96 13.61
N LEU A 240 -5.48 -1.79 13.95
CA LEU A 240 -5.87 -1.46 15.31
C LEU A 240 -7.11 -2.23 15.75
N ALA A 241 -8.11 -2.36 14.87
CA ALA A 241 -9.30 -3.16 15.15
C ALA A 241 -8.94 -4.64 15.37
N LEU A 242 -8.01 -5.17 14.58
CA LEU A 242 -7.56 -6.55 14.74
C LEU A 242 -6.75 -6.75 16.03
N GLU A 243 -5.90 -5.79 16.42
CA GLU A 243 -5.23 -5.85 17.73
C GLU A 243 -6.23 -5.77 18.90
N ALA A 244 -7.27 -4.92 18.81
CA ALA A 244 -8.32 -4.89 19.82
C ALA A 244 -9.07 -6.23 19.90
N ALA A 245 -9.34 -6.89 18.78
CA ALA A 245 -9.91 -8.24 18.76
C ALA A 245 -8.98 -9.28 19.41
N ARG A 246 -7.66 -9.17 19.20
CA ARG A 246 -6.64 -10.02 19.85
C ARG A 246 -6.71 -9.93 21.37
N PHE A 247 -6.95 -8.73 21.89
CA PHE A 247 -7.11 -8.46 23.33
C PHE A 247 -8.57 -8.61 23.82
N HIS A 248 -9.35 -9.47 23.17
CA HIS A 248 -10.69 -9.89 23.59
C HIS A 248 -11.73 -8.75 23.70
N GLN A 249 -11.55 -7.63 22.96
CA GLN A 249 -12.44 -6.47 23.07
C GLN A 249 -13.72 -6.62 22.24
N GLY A 250 -13.77 -7.55 21.28
CA GLY A 250 -14.94 -7.74 20.44
C GLY A 250 -14.66 -8.52 19.16
N ILE A 251 -15.58 -8.36 18.20
CA ILE A 251 -15.53 -8.98 16.88
C ILE A 251 -15.11 -7.92 15.88
N ALA A 252 -14.06 -8.18 15.07
CA ALA A 252 -13.59 -7.31 14.00
C ALA A 252 -13.93 -7.91 12.65
N LEU A 253 -14.16 -7.06 11.64
CA LEU A 253 -14.10 -7.48 10.23
C LEU A 253 -12.66 -7.36 9.74
N THR A 254 -12.16 -8.42 9.09
CA THR A 254 -10.81 -8.47 8.54
C THR A 254 -10.80 -9.25 7.23
N ASN A 255 -9.69 -9.21 6.50
CA ASN A 255 -9.52 -9.88 5.21
C ASN A 255 -8.46 -11.00 5.28
N ASP A 256 -8.33 -11.74 4.17
CA ASP A 256 -7.48 -12.93 4.12
C ASP A 256 -5.99 -12.60 4.35
N TYR A 257 -5.46 -11.51 3.80
CA TYR A 257 -4.03 -11.18 3.95
C TYR A 257 -3.64 -10.75 5.36
N MET A 258 -4.60 -10.27 6.15
CA MET A 258 -4.37 -9.89 7.56
C MET A 258 -4.12 -11.08 8.47
N LEU A 259 -4.60 -12.28 8.08
CA LEU A 259 -4.46 -13.53 8.83
C LEU A 259 -3.51 -14.53 8.14
N SER A 260 -2.67 -14.06 7.24
CA SER A 260 -1.87 -14.91 6.35
C SER A 260 -0.64 -15.55 7.00
N THR A 261 -0.28 -15.18 8.23
CA THR A 261 0.83 -15.80 8.96
C THR A 261 0.35 -16.94 9.84
N ARG A 262 1.20 -17.98 10.07
CA ARG A 262 0.87 -19.09 10.98
C ARG A 262 0.57 -18.62 12.41
N LYS A 263 1.21 -17.55 12.86
CA LYS A 263 0.98 -16.97 14.18
C LYS A 263 -0.41 -16.35 14.26
N ASP A 264 -0.78 -15.55 13.25
CA ASP A 264 -2.10 -14.90 13.23
C ASP A 264 -3.24 -15.92 13.09
N SER A 265 -3.05 -16.99 12.32
CA SER A 265 -4.05 -18.07 12.19
C SER A 265 -4.27 -18.87 13.49
N GLY A 266 -3.34 -18.79 14.46
CA GLY A 266 -3.51 -19.38 15.79
C GLY A 266 -4.16 -18.44 16.81
N ASP A 267 -3.99 -17.12 16.63
CA ASP A 267 -4.50 -16.11 17.56
C ASP A 267 -5.98 -15.77 17.32
N PHE A 268 -6.49 -16.00 16.11
CA PHE A 268 -7.83 -15.62 15.70
C PHE A 268 -8.67 -16.79 15.22
N VAL A 269 -9.96 -16.71 15.50
CA VAL A 269 -10.99 -17.58 14.94
C VAL A 269 -11.81 -16.79 13.94
N ARG A 270 -11.95 -17.32 12.73
CA ARG A 270 -12.94 -16.86 11.78
C ARG A 270 -14.30 -17.37 12.23
N LEU A 271 -15.22 -16.47 12.51
CA LEU A 271 -16.55 -16.85 12.93
C LEU A 271 -17.30 -17.53 11.76
N PRO A 272 -18.14 -18.52 12.05
CA PRO A 272 -18.98 -19.19 11.04
C PRO A 272 -20.10 -18.24 10.58
N CYS A 273 -19.73 -17.26 9.77
CA CYS A 273 -20.62 -16.23 9.21
C CYS A 273 -20.28 -15.99 7.74
N HIS A 274 -21.23 -15.39 7.02
CA HIS A 274 -21.00 -14.97 5.63
C HIS A 274 -19.88 -13.91 5.52
N PRO A 275 -19.11 -13.90 4.44
CA PRO A 275 -18.20 -12.79 4.12
C PRO A 275 -18.94 -11.66 3.41
N VAL A 276 -18.33 -10.46 3.38
CA VAL A 276 -18.77 -9.33 2.55
C VAL A 276 -17.68 -8.99 1.54
N MET A 277 -18.06 -8.84 0.27
CA MET A 277 -17.17 -8.34 -0.78
C MET A 277 -17.11 -6.81 -0.70
N THR A 278 -15.91 -6.24 -0.62
CA THR A 278 -15.74 -4.79 -0.56
C THR A 278 -15.86 -4.13 -1.94
N GLY A 279 -15.59 -4.89 -2.99
CA GLY A 279 -15.42 -4.41 -4.35
C GLY A 279 -13.98 -3.99 -4.68
N ASP A 280 -13.12 -3.88 -3.69
CA ASP A 280 -11.72 -3.56 -3.87
C ASP A 280 -10.93 -4.77 -4.37
N THR A 281 -10.02 -4.49 -5.30
CA THR A 281 -9.12 -5.48 -5.89
C THR A 281 -7.70 -4.95 -5.86
N PHE A 282 -6.80 -5.71 -5.27
CA PHE A 282 -5.41 -5.35 -5.10
C PHE A 282 -4.59 -5.76 -6.32
N TYR A 283 -3.87 -4.82 -6.89
CA TYR A 283 -3.00 -5.01 -8.03
C TYR A 283 -1.56 -4.65 -7.71
N PHE A 284 -0.63 -5.42 -8.23
CA PHE A 284 0.73 -4.97 -8.44
C PHE A 284 0.77 -4.13 -9.70
N ALA A 285 1.26 -2.89 -9.62
CA ALA A 285 1.31 -1.95 -10.73
C ALA A 285 2.73 -1.46 -10.98
N TRP A 286 3.09 -1.32 -12.26
CA TRP A 286 4.37 -0.78 -12.71
C TRP A 286 4.18 0.00 -14.02
N LYS A 287 5.09 0.91 -14.35
CA LYS A 287 5.03 1.60 -15.66
C LYS A 287 5.15 0.61 -16.82
N THR A 288 4.27 0.72 -17.81
CA THR A 288 4.25 -0.13 -18.99
C THR A 288 5.57 -0.05 -19.77
N SER A 289 6.21 1.12 -19.81
CA SER A 289 7.52 1.32 -20.43
C SER A 289 8.65 0.52 -19.75
N ARG A 290 8.47 0.12 -18.48
CA ARG A 290 9.45 -0.61 -17.67
C ARG A 290 9.20 -2.12 -17.61
N ARG A 291 8.27 -2.63 -18.40
CA ARG A 291 7.86 -4.05 -18.40
C ARG A 291 8.99 -5.06 -18.66
N GLN A 292 10.09 -4.62 -19.28
CA GLN A 292 11.25 -5.47 -19.58
C GLN A 292 12.33 -5.44 -18.49
N GLU A 293 12.21 -4.62 -17.47
CA GLU A 293 13.18 -4.57 -16.37
C GLU A 293 13.16 -5.88 -15.58
N LYS A 294 14.34 -6.52 -15.46
CA LYS A 294 14.50 -7.80 -14.77
C LYS A 294 13.93 -7.77 -13.34
N GLY A 295 14.24 -6.71 -12.57
CA GLY A 295 13.77 -6.56 -11.20
C GLY A 295 12.24 -6.54 -11.10
N ILE A 296 11.57 -5.81 -12.01
CA ILE A 296 10.09 -5.75 -12.06
C ILE A 296 9.51 -7.12 -12.41
N GLN A 297 10.09 -7.83 -13.39
CA GLN A 297 9.62 -9.16 -13.78
C GLN A 297 9.81 -10.18 -12.64
N LEU A 298 10.94 -10.14 -11.93
CA LEU A 298 11.21 -11.01 -10.80
C LEU A 298 10.22 -10.73 -9.66
N LEU A 299 10.08 -9.46 -9.26
CA LEU A 299 9.16 -9.08 -8.21
C LEU A 299 7.71 -9.43 -8.56
N ARG A 300 7.28 -9.20 -9.81
CA ARG A 300 5.94 -9.55 -10.28
C ARG A 300 5.66 -11.04 -10.13
N ARG A 301 6.54 -11.90 -10.65
CA ARG A 301 6.39 -13.36 -10.56
C ARG A 301 6.30 -13.81 -9.12
N TRP A 302 7.27 -13.39 -8.31
CA TRP A 302 7.31 -13.74 -6.91
C TRP A 302 6.05 -13.31 -6.15
N LEU A 303 5.53 -12.08 -6.38
CA LEU A 303 4.29 -11.61 -5.76
C LEU A 303 3.08 -12.47 -6.16
N VAL A 304 2.98 -12.85 -7.43
CA VAL A 304 1.91 -13.74 -7.93
C VAL A 304 2.01 -15.12 -7.28
N ASP A 305 3.21 -15.72 -7.26
CA ASP A 305 3.44 -17.04 -6.66
C ASP A 305 3.07 -17.02 -5.17
N GLN A 306 3.51 -15.97 -4.44
CA GLN A 306 3.15 -15.79 -3.03
C GLN A 306 1.64 -15.55 -2.81
N ALA A 307 0.97 -14.85 -3.72
CA ALA A 307 -0.49 -14.67 -3.64
C ALA A 307 -1.24 -15.99 -3.84
N ILE A 308 -0.78 -16.83 -4.76
CA ILE A 308 -1.33 -18.18 -4.97
C ILE A 308 -1.05 -19.08 -3.75
N GLU A 309 0.20 -19.18 -3.31
CA GLU A 309 0.60 -19.99 -2.15
C GLU A 309 -0.15 -19.63 -0.86
N SER A 310 -0.47 -18.35 -0.68
CA SER A 310 -1.21 -17.86 0.50
C SER A 310 -2.73 -17.89 0.33
N GLY A 311 -3.24 -18.35 -0.82
CA GLY A 311 -4.67 -18.44 -1.11
C GLY A 311 -5.37 -17.10 -1.35
N LEU A 312 -4.61 -16.03 -1.61
CA LEU A 312 -5.18 -14.72 -1.98
C LEU A 312 -5.65 -14.70 -3.43
N ARG A 313 -5.00 -15.47 -4.29
CA ARG A 313 -5.33 -15.62 -5.72
C ARG A 313 -5.53 -17.08 -6.05
N SER A 314 -6.50 -17.38 -6.90
CA SER A 314 -6.68 -18.74 -7.42
C SER A 314 -5.78 -19.01 -8.64
N GLU A 315 -5.33 -20.25 -8.83
CA GLU A 315 -4.56 -20.63 -10.03
C GLU A 315 -5.32 -20.41 -11.35
N ARG A 316 -6.65 -20.29 -11.31
CA ARG A 316 -7.48 -20.05 -12.49
C ARG A 316 -7.53 -18.58 -12.92
N GLU A 317 -7.06 -17.68 -12.06
CA GLU A 317 -6.99 -16.24 -12.31
C GLU A 317 -5.56 -15.80 -12.72
N ALA A 318 -4.64 -16.76 -12.82
CA ALA A 318 -3.22 -16.56 -13.15
C ALA A 318 -2.95 -16.53 -14.68
#